data_b22df1fb8e85a201795466dfae4a86cc
#
_entry.id   b22df1fb8e85a201795466dfae4a86cc
#
_cell.length_a   1.000
_cell.length_b   1.000
_cell.length_c   1.000
_cell.angle_alpha   90.00
_cell.angle_beta   90.00
_cell.angle_gamma   90.00
#
_symmetry.space_group_name_H-M   'P 1'
#
loop_
_entity.id
_entity.type
_entity.pdbx_description
1 polymer ?
#
loop_
_entity_poly.entity_id
_entity_poly.type
_entity_poly.pdbx_seq_one_letter_code
_entity_poly.pdbx_strand_id
1 'polypeptide(L)'
;AAGYFLIELNNRFGIIRMRASVQTAIYFLLVTVCPEMHLLYAGDVAAIAFLFSIYFLFKSYQQSQAAGYLFYSFLFIGAGSIFFPQLTFFSVLWLFEAYRFQSLTFRSFCGALIGWTMPYWMLFGHAFFYDQMELFYHPFRELATFGDLLNLQVLQPWELATLGYLFVLFIVSAAHCVVAGFEDKIRTRAYLQFLIDLTLFLFIPVSYTHLTLPTTPYV
;
A
#
# COMPACT_ATOMS: atom_id res chain seq x y z
N ALA A 1 -12.19 8.69 7.36
CA ALA A 1 -11.19 9.37 6.51
C ALA A 1 -10.90 8.55 5.23
N ALA A 2 -10.49 7.29 5.34
CA ALA A 2 -10.09 6.46 4.18
C ALA A 2 -11.21 6.30 3.13
N GLY A 3 -12.46 6.04 3.54
CA GLY A 3 -13.58 5.89 2.61
C GLY A 3 -13.85 7.15 1.77
N TYR A 4 -13.77 8.34 2.38
CA TYR A 4 -13.89 9.60 1.65
C TYR A 4 -12.75 9.78 0.64
N PHE A 5 -11.55 9.41 1.03
CA PHE A 5 -10.39 9.50 0.16
C PHE A 5 -10.49 8.57 -1.07
N LEU A 6 -11.04 7.37 -0.90
CA LEU A 6 -11.31 6.45 -2.01
C LEU A 6 -12.31 7.03 -3.02
N ILE A 7 -13.36 7.74 -2.53
CA ILE A 7 -14.32 8.44 -3.40
C ILE A 7 -13.60 9.52 -4.22
N GLU A 8 -12.81 10.35 -3.54
CA GLU A 8 -12.08 11.44 -4.17
C GLU A 8 -11.10 10.90 -5.22
N LEU A 9 -10.41 9.81 -4.91
CA LEU A 9 -9.49 9.15 -5.81
C LEU A 9 -10.20 8.64 -7.06
N ASN A 10 -11.34 7.98 -6.91
CA ASN A 10 -12.14 7.52 -8.05
C ASN A 10 -12.72 8.68 -8.89
N ASN A 11 -13.24 9.72 -8.24
CA ASN A 11 -13.80 10.88 -8.93
C ASN A 11 -12.75 11.65 -9.73
N ARG A 12 -11.55 11.77 -9.16
CA ARG A 12 -10.45 12.54 -9.78
C ARG A 12 -9.77 11.81 -10.92
N PHE A 13 -9.58 10.53 -10.78
CA PHE A 13 -8.81 9.71 -11.75
C PHE A 13 -9.71 8.91 -12.70
N GLY A 14 -11.01 8.79 -12.39
CA GLY A 14 -11.97 8.06 -13.21
C GLY A 14 -11.60 6.59 -13.38
N ILE A 15 -11.22 5.94 -12.27
CA ILE A 15 -10.71 4.57 -12.27
C ILE A 15 -11.82 3.58 -12.61
N ILE A 16 -12.99 3.78 -12.00
CA ILE A 16 -14.15 2.90 -12.16
C ILE A 16 -15.30 3.73 -12.77
N ARG A 17 -15.94 3.20 -13.81
CA ARG A 17 -17.08 3.84 -14.50
C ARG A 17 -18.36 3.87 -13.64
N MET A 18 -18.40 3.09 -12.55
CA MET A 18 -19.54 3.06 -11.62
C MET A 18 -19.51 4.26 -10.68
N ARG A 19 -20.69 4.65 -10.20
CA ARG A 19 -20.82 5.72 -9.20
C ARG A 19 -20.01 5.36 -7.95
N ALA A 20 -19.25 6.30 -7.43
CA ALA A 20 -18.43 6.14 -6.24
C ALA A 20 -19.22 5.67 -5.00
N SER A 21 -20.54 5.83 -5.00
CA SER A 21 -21.44 5.37 -3.92
C SER A 21 -21.39 3.87 -3.67
N VAL A 22 -21.28 3.04 -4.73
CA VAL A 22 -21.24 1.57 -4.58
C VAL A 22 -19.94 1.14 -3.91
N GLN A 23 -18.82 1.71 -4.33
CA GLN A 23 -17.51 1.47 -3.75
C GLN A 23 -17.46 1.80 -2.26
N THR A 24 -18.06 2.96 -1.92
CA THR A 24 -18.16 3.43 -0.55
C THR A 24 -19.07 2.55 0.28
N ALA A 25 -20.20 2.10 -0.26
CA ALA A 25 -21.11 1.20 0.44
C ALA A 25 -20.43 -0.13 0.78
N ILE A 26 -19.66 -0.70 -0.17
CA ILE A 26 -18.88 -1.93 0.06
C ILE A 26 -17.81 -1.70 1.14
N TYR A 27 -17.09 -0.57 1.07
CA TYR A 27 -16.08 -0.22 2.06
C TYR A 27 -16.68 -0.11 3.47
N PHE A 28 -17.78 0.63 3.63
CA PHE A 28 -18.44 0.76 4.94
C PHE A 28 -19.03 -0.57 5.43
N LEU A 29 -19.57 -1.40 4.53
CA LEU A 29 -20.05 -2.72 4.87
C LEU A 29 -18.92 -3.59 5.43
N LEU A 30 -17.77 -3.62 4.75
CA LEU A 30 -16.59 -4.37 5.21
C LEU A 30 -16.09 -3.88 6.57
N VAL A 31 -16.00 -2.55 6.76
CA VAL A 31 -15.59 -1.96 8.06
C VAL A 31 -16.59 -2.30 9.18
N THR A 32 -17.89 -2.34 8.87
CA THR A 32 -18.93 -2.64 9.86
C THR A 32 -18.90 -4.12 10.27
N VAL A 33 -18.57 -5.02 9.35
CA VAL A 33 -18.48 -6.47 9.61
C VAL A 33 -17.26 -6.82 10.48
N CYS A 34 -16.19 -6.00 10.40
CA CYS A 34 -14.96 -6.23 11.17
C CYS A 34 -14.88 -5.29 12.37
N PRO A 35 -15.34 -5.68 13.57
CA PRO A 35 -15.37 -4.80 14.76
C PRO A 35 -13.98 -4.36 15.21
N GLU A 36 -12.95 -5.13 14.93
CA GLU A 36 -11.56 -4.80 15.26
C GLU A 36 -11.04 -3.57 14.51
N MET A 37 -11.63 -3.23 13.35
CA MET A 37 -11.28 -2.04 12.57
C MET A 37 -11.78 -0.71 13.17
N HIS A 38 -12.51 -0.74 14.28
CA HIS A 38 -12.98 0.47 14.97
C HIS A 38 -11.95 1.03 15.96
N LEU A 39 -10.91 0.27 16.29
CA LEU A 39 -9.81 0.74 17.13
C LEU A 39 -8.74 1.37 16.24
N LEU A 40 -8.25 2.55 16.63
CA LEU A 40 -7.16 3.24 15.93
C LEU A 40 -5.84 2.53 16.23
N TYR A 41 -5.36 1.79 15.27
CA TYR A 41 -4.02 1.17 15.32
C TYR A 41 -3.00 1.97 14.50
N ALA A 42 -1.73 1.72 14.76
CA ALA A 42 -0.62 2.27 13.95
C ALA A 42 -0.78 1.94 12.44
N GLY A 43 -1.39 0.79 12.14
CA GLY A 43 -1.73 0.37 10.78
C GLY A 43 -2.70 1.30 10.05
N ASP A 44 -3.63 1.97 10.76
CA ASP A 44 -4.56 2.92 10.13
C ASP A 44 -3.85 4.17 9.63
N VAL A 45 -2.85 4.64 10.38
CA VAL A 45 -2.01 5.76 9.97
C VAL A 45 -1.19 5.37 8.74
N ALA A 46 -0.60 4.17 8.75
CA ALA A 46 0.13 3.62 7.63
C ALA A 46 -0.76 3.46 6.39
N ALA A 47 -2.01 2.99 6.55
CA ALA A 47 -2.98 2.86 5.46
C ALA A 47 -3.35 4.22 4.85
N ILE A 48 -3.54 5.25 5.66
CA ILE A 48 -3.80 6.61 5.17
C ILE A 48 -2.59 7.15 4.41
N ALA A 49 -1.37 6.99 4.95
CA ALA A 49 -0.14 7.38 4.27
C ALA A 49 -0.01 6.66 2.92
N PHE A 50 -0.31 5.36 2.89
CA PHE A 50 -0.29 4.56 1.67
C PHE A 50 -1.28 5.07 0.61
N LEU A 51 -2.50 5.44 1.00
CA LEU A 51 -3.47 6.05 0.09
C LEU A 51 -2.98 7.39 -0.48
N PHE A 52 -2.36 8.25 0.33
CA PHE A 52 -1.74 9.48 -0.16
C PHE A 52 -0.60 9.18 -1.13
N SER A 53 0.18 8.16 -0.88
CA SER A 53 1.24 7.72 -1.79
C SER A 53 0.68 7.34 -3.16
N ILE A 54 -0.39 6.53 -3.22
CA ILE A 54 -1.09 6.17 -4.46
C ILE A 54 -1.59 7.42 -5.19
N TYR A 55 -2.19 8.35 -4.47
CA TYR A 55 -2.69 9.59 -5.05
C TYR A 55 -1.60 10.39 -5.77
N PHE A 56 -0.44 10.57 -5.13
CA PHE A 56 0.67 11.27 -5.75
C PHE A 56 1.31 10.48 -6.90
N LEU A 57 1.35 9.15 -6.80
CA LEU A 57 1.81 8.30 -7.88
C LEU A 57 0.92 8.45 -9.12
N PHE A 58 -0.41 8.45 -8.96
CA PHE A 58 -1.34 8.67 -10.07
C PHE A 58 -1.22 10.07 -10.68
N LYS A 59 -0.92 11.07 -9.85
CA LYS A 59 -0.64 12.41 -10.35
C LYS A 59 0.62 12.51 -11.21
N SER A 60 1.58 11.62 -11.01
CA SER A 60 2.83 11.61 -11.79
C SER A 60 2.66 11.06 -13.20
N TYR A 61 1.51 10.44 -13.54
CA TYR A 61 1.26 9.81 -14.83
C TYR A 61 1.52 10.76 -16.00
N GLN A 62 2.49 10.41 -16.87
CA GLN A 62 2.90 11.17 -18.07
C GLN A 62 3.24 12.65 -17.79
N GLN A 63 3.72 12.99 -16.61
CA GLN A 63 4.15 14.34 -16.29
C GLN A 63 5.65 14.51 -16.59
N SER A 64 5.99 15.53 -17.38
CA SER A 64 7.39 15.87 -17.69
C SER A 64 8.20 16.31 -16.46
N GLN A 65 7.54 16.88 -15.45
CA GLN A 65 8.14 17.27 -14.17
C GLN A 65 7.58 16.46 -13.01
N ALA A 66 7.67 15.13 -13.12
CA ALA A 66 7.14 14.20 -12.11
C ALA A 66 7.92 14.18 -10.79
N ALA A 67 9.10 14.83 -10.72
CA ALA A 67 10.00 14.72 -9.56
C ALA A 67 9.33 15.09 -8.23
N GLY A 68 8.53 16.16 -8.19
CA GLY A 68 7.81 16.56 -6.99
C GLY A 68 6.71 15.56 -6.59
N TYR A 69 6.00 15.01 -7.55
CA TYR A 69 4.96 14.03 -7.28
C TYR A 69 5.54 12.70 -6.78
N LEU A 70 6.64 12.23 -7.37
CA LEU A 70 7.33 11.03 -6.90
C LEU A 70 7.98 11.27 -5.53
N PHE A 71 8.55 12.46 -5.28
CA PHE A 71 9.02 12.82 -3.95
C PHE A 71 7.92 12.65 -2.89
N TYR A 72 6.75 13.26 -3.07
CA TYR A 72 5.64 13.12 -2.12
C TYR A 72 5.12 11.69 -2.01
N SER A 73 5.03 10.97 -3.11
CA SER A 73 4.59 9.57 -3.11
C SER A 73 5.51 8.71 -2.25
N PHE A 74 6.81 8.81 -2.43
CA PHE A 74 7.82 8.06 -1.67
C PHE A 74 7.97 8.55 -0.23
N LEU A 75 7.76 9.84 0.02
CA LEU A 75 7.73 10.40 1.37
C LEU A 75 6.62 9.76 2.21
N PHE A 76 5.44 9.59 1.64
CA PHE A 76 4.34 8.93 2.34
C PHE A 76 4.57 7.43 2.54
N ILE A 77 5.21 6.73 1.62
CA ILE A 77 5.65 5.33 1.84
C ILE A 77 6.67 5.29 2.98
N GLY A 78 7.68 6.16 2.96
CA GLY A 78 8.69 6.23 4.02
C GLY A 78 8.09 6.56 5.38
N ALA A 79 7.14 7.49 5.44
CA ALA A 79 6.44 7.82 6.69
C ALA A 79 5.57 6.64 7.19
N GLY A 80 4.85 5.98 6.29
CA GLY A 80 4.05 4.79 6.63
C GLY A 80 4.91 3.61 7.08
N SER A 81 6.11 3.46 6.51
CA SER A 81 7.02 2.36 6.83
C SER A 81 7.69 2.49 8.22
N ILE A 82 7.66 3.68 8.83
CA ILE A 82 8.06 3.83 10.24
C ILE A 82 7.09 3.09 11.16
N PHE A 83 5.78 3.15 10.85
CA PHE A 83 4.74 2.49 11.64
C PHE A 83 4.52 1.04 11.22
N PHE A 84 4.74 0.73 9.95
CA PHE A 84 4.55 -0.58 9.37
C PHE A 84 5.71 -0.89 8.39
N PRO A 85 6.82 -1.46 8.87
CA PRO A 85 8.06 -1.62 8.11
C PRO A 85 7.91 -2.36 6.79
N GLN A 86 6.93 -3.28 6.69
CA GLN A 86 6.64 -4.04 5.47
C GLN A 86 6.26 -3.15 4.27
N LEU A 87 5.78 -1.90 4.53
CA LEU A 87 5.51 -0.94 3.46
C LEU A 87 6.76 -0.57 2.65
N THR A 88 7.95 -0.75 3.22
CA THR A 88 9.21 -0.53 2.50
C THR A 88 9.30 -1.37 1.22
N PHE A 89 8.78 -2.60 1.21
CA PHE A 89 8.78 -3.45 0.02
C PHE A 89 7.99 -2.86 -1.13
N PHE A 90 6.95 -2.08 -0.84
CA PHE A 90 6.15 -1.42 -1.87
C PHE A 90 6.94 -0.34 -2.62
N SER A 91 8.04 0.17 -2.07
CA SER A 91 8.90 1.13 -2.76
C SER A 91 9.43 0.58 -4.10
N VAL A 92 9.70 -0.72 -4.17
CA VAL A 92 10.14 -1.40 -5.39
C VAL A 92 9.01 -1.42 -6.43
N LEU A 93 7.79 -1.78 -6.00
CA LEU A 93 6.59 -1.74 -6.86
C LEU A 93 6.34 -0.32 -7.38
N TRP A 94 6.48 0.70 -6.53
CA TRP A 94 6.32 2.11 -6.91
C TRP A 94 7.32 2.58 -7.95
N LEU A 95 8.56 2.15 -7.87
CA LEU A 95 9.58 2.43 -8.91
C LEU A 95 9.20 1.78 -10.23
N PHE A 96 8.73 0.53 -10.18
CA PHE A 96 8.28 -0.18 -11.38
C PHE A 96 7.08 0.52 -12.03
N GLU A 97 6.10 0.92 -11.24
CA GLU A 97 4.91 1.64 -11.73
C GLU A 97 5.25 3.06 -12.22
N ALA A 98 6.16 3.76 -11.57
CA ALA A 98 6.65 5.06 -12.04
C ALA A 98 7.32 4.94 -13.42
N TYR A 99 8.03 3.83 -13.67
CA TYR A 99 8.57 3.53 -15.00
C TYR A 99 7.45 3.30 -16.02
N ARG A 100 6.45 2.48 -15.70
CA ARG A 100 5.27 2.23 -16.59
C ARG A 100 4.46 3.48 -16.86
N PHE A 101 4.34 4.37 -15.89
CA PHE A 101 3.66 5.68 -16.05
C PHE A 101 4.46 6.69 -16.84
N GLN A 102 5.65 6.31 -17.34
CA GLN A 102 6.55 7.20 -18.08
C GLN A 102 6.91 8.47 -17.28
N SER A 103 6.93 8.38 -15.98
CA SER A 103 7.26 9.46 -15.06
C SER A 103 8.65 9.34 -14.46
N LEU A 104 9.32 8.20 -14.65
CA LEU A 104 10.64 7.93 -14.10
C LEU A 104 11.72 8.53 -14.99
N THR A 105 12.30 9.64 -14.52
CA THR A 105 13.51 10.27 -15.05
C THR A 105 14.60 10.23 -13.99
N PHE A 106 15.85 10.46 -14.32
CA PHE A 106 16.94 10.51 -13.33
C PHE A 106 16.63 11.51 -12.20
N ARG A 107 16.11 12.69 -12.56
CA ARG A 107 15.70 13.72 -11.60
C ARG A 107 14.57 13.25 -10.69
N SER A 108 13.57 12.56 -11.23
CA SER A 108 12.44 12.05 -10.45
C SER A 108 12.82 10.85 -9.58
N PHE A 109 13.78 10.03 -10.03
CA PHE A 109 14.36 8.96 -9.23
C PHE A 109 15.11 9.52 -8.00
N CYS A 110 15.96 10.53 -8.19
CA CYS A 110 16.60 11.22 -7.06
C CYS A 110 15.57 11.83 -6.11
N GLY A 111 14.48 12.43 -6.65
CA GLY A 111 13.38 12.93 -5.84
C GLY A 111 12.70 11.83 -5.02
N ALA A 112 12.47 10.66 -5.61
CA ALA A 112 11.91 9.50 -4.93
C ALA A 112 12.80 9.01 -3.78
N LEU A 113 14.11 8.88 -4.02
CA LEU A 113 15.07 8.47 -2.98
C LEU A 113 15.10 9.45 -1.81
N ILE A 114 15.17 10.76 -2.08
CA ILE A 114 15.15 11.78 -1.04
C ILE A 114 13.82 11.73 -0.27
N GLY A 115 12.68 11.57 -0.98
CA GLY A 115 11.37 11.43 -0.36
C GLY A 115 11.30 10.25 0.59
N TRP A 116 11.80 9.09 0.18
CA TRP A 116 11.80 7.88 1.00
C TRP A 116 12.72 7.97 2.21
N THR A 117 13.90 8.57 2.08
CA THR A 117 14.87 8.69 3.18
C THR A 117 14.51 9.79 4.18
N MET A 118 13.75 10.82 3.78
CA MET A 118 13.47 11.98 4.63
C MET A 118 12.76 11.64 5.97
N PRO A 119 11.74 10.78 6.03
CA PRO A 119 11.11 10.39 7.31
C PRO A 119 12.09 9.68 8.25
N TYR A 120 12.97 8.84 7.72
CA TYR A 120 14.01 8.17 8.50
C TYR A 120 15.07 9.15 9.03
N TRP A 121 15.39 10.18 8.26
CA TRP A 121 16.26 11.26 8.72
C TRP A 121 15.65 12.03 9.89
N MET A 122 14.36 12.31 9.83
CA MET A 122 13.64 12.95 10.93
C MET A 122 13.60 12.03 12.16
N LEU A 123 13.34 10.75 11.96
CA LEU A 123 13.34 9.75 13.04
C LEU A 123 14.72 9.63 13.68
N PHE A 124 15.79 9.61 12.87
CA PHE A 124 17.17 9.59 13.36
C PHE A 124 17.49 10.83 14.20
N GLY A 125 17.14 12.03 13.70
CA GLY A 125 17.33 13.28 14.43
C GLY A 125 16.62 13.27 15.79
N HIS A 126 15.37 12.82 15.82
CA HIS A 126 14.60 12.67 17.05
C HIS A 126 15.27 11.67 18.02
N ALA A 127 15.61 10.47 17.53
CA ALA A 127 16.24 9.42 18.32
C ALA A 127 17.60 9.86 18.92
N PHE A 128 18.36 10.64 18.15
CA PHE A 128 19.65 11.18 18.60
C PHE A 128 19.48 12.24 19.70
N PHE A 129 18.53 13.17 19.57
CA PHE A 129 18.29 14.22 20.55
C PHE A 129 17.77 13.71 21.89
N TYR A 130 16.99 12.62 21.89
CA TYR A 130 16.41 12.03 23.09
C TYR A 130 17.18 10.81 23.62
N ASP A 131 18.35 10.52 23.05
CA ASP A 131 19.20 9.36 23.39
C ASP A 131 18.44 8.01 23.32
N GLN A 132 17.50 7.91 22.36
CA GLN A 132 16.64 6.74 22.15
C GLN A 132 16.93 6.10 20.79
N MET A 133 18.17 5.74 20.53
CA MET A 133 18.61 5.17 19.25
C MET A 133 17.88 3.87 18.88
N GLU A 134 17.31 3.19 19.86
CA GLU A 134 16.53 1.97 19.62
C GLU A 134 15.29 2.22 18.76
N LEU A 135 14.65 3.40 18.88
CA LEU A 135 13.52 3.81 18.01
C LEU A 135 13.90 3.86 16.54
N PHE A 136 15.14 4.26 16.25
CA PHE A 136 15.62 4.30 14.86
C PHE A 136 15.93 2.90 14.32
N TYR A 137 16.49 2.01 15.15
CA TYR A 137 16.83 0.66 14.72
C TYR A 137 15.64 -0.29 14.68
N HIS A 138 14.57 0.00 15.40
CA HIS A 138 13.37 -0.85 15.50
C HIS A 138 12.77 -1.24 14.14
N PRO A 139 12.45 -0.33 13.19
CA PRO A 139 11.92 -0.69 11.89
C PRO A 139 12.86 -1.58 11.06
N PHE A 140 14.17 -1.34 11.18
CA PHE A 140 15.17 -2.14 10.44
C PHE A 140 15.34 -3.53 11.04
N ARG A 141 15.25 -3.65 12.37
CA ARG A 141 15.29 -4.94 13.05
C ARG A 141 14.07 -5.77 12.71
N GLU A 142 12.88 -5.20 12.70
CA GLU A 142 11.66 -5.87 12.27
C GLU A 142 11.71 -6.33 10.81
N LEU A 143 12.31 -5.54 9.93
CA LEU A 143 12.56 -5.94 8.54
C LEU A 143 13.59 -7.07 8.43
N ALA A 144 14.59 -7.12 9.32
CA ALA A 144 15.64 -8.13 9.30
C ALA A 144 15.23 -9.46 9.96
N THR A 145 14.30 -9.42 10.90
CA THR A 145 13.71 -10.63 11.51
C THR A 145 12.65 -11.21 10.58
N PHE A 146 13.09 -11.62 9.39
CA PHE A 146 12.27 -12.39 8.48
C PHE A 146 12.08 -13.79 9.08
N GLY A 147 10.97 -13.99 9.80
CA GLY A 147 10.49 -15.34 10.11
C GLY A 147 10.25 -16.13 8.82
N ASP A 148 10.23 -17.44 8.92
CA ASP A 148 10.10 -18.35 7.79
C ASP A 148 8.99 -17.93 6.82
N LEU A 149 9.40 -17.60 5.60
CA LEU A 149 8.64 -16.90 4.56
C LEU A 149 7.34 -17.60 4.13
N LEU A 150 7.11 -18.87 4.46
CA LEU A 150 5.95 -19.65 4.03
C LEU A 150 5.64 -20.77 5.03
N ASN A 151 5.46 -20.44 6.29
CA ASN A 151 5.01 -21.46 7.23
C ASN A 151 3.48 -21.60 7.20
N LEU A 152 2.96 -22.10 6.07
CA LEU A 152 1.53 -22.39 5.86
C LEU A 152 0.94 -23.36 6.89
N GLN A 153 1.81 -24.03 7.68
CA GLN A 153 1.40 -24.99 8.71
C GLN A 153 0.80 -24.32 9.96
N VAL A 154 0.98 -23.00 10.13
CA VAL A 154 0.45 -22.25 11.27
C VAL A 154 -0.95 -21.69 11.00
N LEU A 155 -1.37 -21.61 9.73
CA LEU A 155 -2.68 -21.10 9.33
C LEU A 155 -3.80 -22.08 9.71
N GLN A 156 -4.83 -21.56 10.37
CA GLN A 156 -6.05 -22.31 10.63
C GLN A 156 -6.73 -22.65 9.29
N PRO A 157 -7.40 -23.82 9.17
CA PRO A 157 -8.02 -24.25 7.91
C PRO A 157 -9.03 -23.23 7.34
N TRP A 158 -9.72 -22.48 8.17
CA TRP A 158 -10.67 -21.44 7.74
C TRP A 158 -9.96 -20.18 7.20
N GLU A 159 -8.79 -19.84 7.71
CA GLU A 159 -7.98 -18.72 7.20
C GLU A 159 -7.42 -19.05 5.81
N LEU A 160 -6.96 -20.29 5.64
CA LEU A 160 -6.49 -20.77 4.34
C LEU A 160 -7.64 -20.80 3.32
N ALA A 161 -8.83 -21.22 3.72
CA ALA A 161 -10.03 -21.21 2.86
C ALA A 161 -10.40 -19.76 2.45
N THR A 162 -10.34 -18.80 3.39
CA THR A 162 -10.61 -17.38 3.12
C THR A 162 -9.59 -16.79 2.17
N LEU A 163 -8.32 -17.09 2.38
CA LEU A 163 -7.23 -16.64 1.49
C LEU A 163 -7.40 -17.21 0.08
N GLY A 164 -7.72 -18.50 -0.04
CA GLY A 164 -7.99 -19.14 -1.32
C GLY A 164 -9.20 -18.54 -2.03
N TYR A 165 -10.28 -18.26 -1.30
CA TYR A 165 -11.46 -17.60 -1.84
C TYR A 165 -11.14 -16.17 -2.37
N LEU A 166 -10.41 -15.38 -1.60
CA LEU A 166 -9.98 -14.04 -2.02
C LEU A 166 -9.07 -14.10 -3.25
N PHE A 167 -8.18 -15.09 -3.32
CA PHE A 167 -7.31 -15.28 -4.48
C PHE A 167 -8.09 -15.64 -5.75
N VAL A 168 -9.09 -16.51 -5.65
CA VAL A 168 -9.99 -16.84 -6.79
C VAL A 168 -10.77 -15.61 -7.22
N LEU A 169 -11.34 -14.85 -6.29
CA LEU A 169 -12.03 -13.59 -6.61
C LEU A 169 -11.10 -12.59 -7.30
N PHE A 170 -9.86 -12.50 -6.84
CA PHE A 170 -8.85 -11.64 -7.47
C PHE A 170 -8.59 -12.06 -8.93
N ILE A 171 -8.39 -13.36 -9.20
CA ILE A 171 -8.14 -13.85 -10.57
C ILE A 171 -9.32 -13.51 -11.48
N VAL A 172 -10.55 -13.80 -11.03
CA VAL A 172 -11.76 -13.50 -11.81
C VAL A 172 -11.89 -12.01 -12.08
N SER A 173 -11.66 -11.16 -11.06
CA SER A 173 -11.71 -9.71 -11.19
C SER A 173 -10.62 -9.18 -12.12
N ALA A 174 -9.40 -9.66 -12.00
CA ALA A 174 -8.27 -9.27 -12.84
C ALA A 174 -8.51 -9.67 -14.31
N ALA A 175 -8.99 -10.89 -14.56
CA ALA A 175 -9.35 -11.35 -15.90
C ALA A 175 -10.44 -10.48 -16.52
N HIS A 176 -11.50 -10.16 -15.75
CA HIS A 176 -12.55 -9.26 -16.19
C HIS A 176 -12.03 -7.85 -16.51
N CYS A 177 -11.17 -7.29 -15.63
CA CYS A 177 -10.56 -5.98 -15.85
C CYS A 177 -9.69 -5.95 -17.11
N VAL A 178 -8.94 -7.01 -17.40
CA VAL A 178 -8.13 -7.11 -18.61
C VAL A 178 -9.03 -7.16 -19.86
N VAL A 179 -10.06 -8.00 -19.84
CA VAL A 179 -10.96 -8.15 -21.00
C VAL A 179 -11.81 -6.90 -21.23
N ALA A 180 -12.44 -6.34 -20.18
CA ALA A 180 -13.26 -5.15 -20.27
C ALA A 180 -12.43 -3.88 -20.51
N GLY A 181 -11.18 -3.86 -20.08
CA GLY A 181 -10.28 -2.71 -20.20
C GLY A 181 -9.85 -2.37 -21.63
N PHE A 182 -10.10 -3.24 -22.61
CA PHE A 182 -9.76 -2.94 -24.01
C PHE A 182 -10.52 -1.72 -24.57
N GLU A 183 -11.71 -1.44 -24.05
CA GLU A 183 -12.52 -0.29 -24.44
C GLU A 183 -12.21 0.98 -23.65
N ASP A 184 -11.38 0.88 -22.61
CA ASP A 184 -11.06 2.00 -21.73
C ASP A 184 -9.94 2.88 -22.28
N LYS A 185 -9.95 4.15 -21.82
CA LYS A 185 -8.86 5.10 -22.10
C LYS A 185 -7.53 4.52 -21.61
N ILE A 186 -6.45 4.75 -22.35
CA ILE A 186 -5.10 4.28 -22.02
C ILE A 186 -4.72 4.61 -20.55
N ARG A 187 -5.06 5.79 -20.09
CA ARG A 187 -4.82 6.23 -18.71
C ARG A 187 -5.57 5.39 -17.66
N THR A 188 -6.85 5.12 -17.89
CA THR A 188 -7.67 4.29 -16.99
C THR A 188 -7.14 2.86 -16.94
N ARG A 189 -6.73 2.33 -18.10
CA ARG A 189 -6.09 1.01 -18.20
C ARG A 189 -4.80 0.94 -17.37
N ALA A 190 -3.96 1.97 -17.42
CA ALA A 190 -2.73 2.02 -16.65
C ALA A 190 -3.02 2.01 -15.13
N TYR A 191 -4.05 2.72 -14.67
CA TYR A 191 -4.44 2.71 -13.26
C TYR A 191 -5.06 1.39 -12.82
N LEU A 192 -5.87 0.75 -13.66
CA LEU A 192 -6.42 -0.58 -13.35
C LEU A 192 -5.31 -1.63 -13.27
N GLN A 193 -4.35 -1.57 -14.18
CA GLN A 193 -3.19 -2.47 -14.14
C GLN A 193 -2.37 -2.28 -12.86
N PHE A 194 -2.13 -1.02 -12.45
CA PHE A 194 -1.51 -0.72 -11.16
C PHE A 194 -2.26 -1.39 -9.99
N LEU A 195 -3.60 -1.30 -9.97
CA LEU A 195 -4.39 -1.92 -8.91
C LEU A 195 -4.29 -3.45 -8.91
N ILE A 196 -4.20 -4.06 -10.08
CA ILE A 196 -3.97 -5.51 -10.21
C ILE A 196 -2.60 -5.87 -9.64
N ASP A 197 -1.54 -5.18 -10.06
CA ASP A 197 -0.18 -5.43 -9.60
C ASP A 197 -0.04 -5.15 -8.10
N LEU A 198 -0.69 -4.09 -7.59
CA LEU A 198 -0.75 -3.76 -6.18
C LEU A 198 -1.43 -4.88 -5.37
N THR A 199 -2.56 -5.39 -5.85
CA THR A 199 -3.30 -6.44 -5.15
C THR A 199 -2.49 -7.73 -5.14
N LEU A 200 -1.86 -8.08 -6.27
CA LEU A 200 -0.98 -9.24 -6.36
C LEU A 200 0.20 -9.10 -5.37
N PHE A 201 0.79 -7.91 -5.30
CA PHE A 201 1.89 -7.65 -4.37
C PHE A 201 1.45 -7.67 -2.90
N LEU A 202 0.20 -7.29 -2.60
CA LEU A 202 -0.38 -7.37 -1.26
C LEU A 202 -0.57 -8.81 -0.78
N PHE A 203 -0.77 -9.78 -1.67
CA PHE A 203 -0.84 -11.19 -1.26
C PHE A 203 0.48 -11.69 -0.65
N ILE A 204 1.62 -11.09 -1.00
CA ILE A 204 2.92 -11.47 -0.46
C ILE A 204 3.01 -11.13 1.04
N PRO A 205 2.82 -9.87 1.51
CA PRO A 205 2.89 -9.55 2.93
C PRO A 205 1.70 -10.05 3.75
N VAL A 206 0.50 -10.22 3.16
CA VAL A 206 -0.65 -10.79 3.88
C VAL A 206 -0.38 -12.22 4.32
N SER A 207 0.27 -13.01 3.48
CA SER A 207 0.77 -14.34 3.91
C SER A 207 1.75 -14.24 5.07
N TYR A 208 2.36 -13.07 5.29
CA TYR A 208 3.32 -12.79 6.35
C TYR A 208 2.70 -12.36 7.66
N THR A 209 1.78 -11.41 7.63
CA THR A 209 1.26 -10.74 8.84
C THR A 209 0.32 -11.63 9.63
N HIS A 210 -0.42 -12.53 8.99
CA HIS A 210 -1.22 -13.52 9.70
C HIS A 210 -0.39 -14.59 10.42
N LEU A 211 0.89 -14.74 10.04
CA LEU A 211 1.82 -15.70 10.65
C LEU A 211 2.55 -15.17 11.90
N THR A 212 2.58 -13.86 12.09
CA THR A 212 3.40 -13.22 13.16
C THR A 212 2.60 -12.54 14.26
N LEU A 213 1.27 -12.56 14.20
CA LEU A 213 0.47 -12.12 15.34
C LEU A 213 0.63 -13.14 16.47
N PRO A 214 1.37 -12.80 17.55
CA PRO A 214 1.36 -13.65 18.73
C PRO A 214 -0.06 -13.64 19.26
N THR A 215 -0.70 -14.79 19.28
CA THR A 215 -1.84 -15.04 20.16
C THR A 215 -1.37 -14.94 21.60
N THR A 216 -1.06 -13.74 22.07
CA THR A 216 -0.96 -13.49 23.49
C THR A 216 -2.39 -13.50 24.02
N PRO A 217 -2.81 -14.54 24.76
CA PRO A 217 -4.04 -14.46 25.51
C PRO A 217 -3.81 -13.33 26.52
N TYR A 218 -4.57 -12.26 26.43
CA TYR A 218 -4.67 -11.29 27.51
C TYR A 218 -5.31 -12.02 28.69
N VAL A 219 -4.48 -12.40 29.69
CA VAL A 219 -4.91 -12.74 31.03
C VAL A 219 -4.96 -11.46 31.84
#